data_dbaaf143e72d562bb1c68ee6f3ba4a13
#
_entry.id   dbaaf143e72d562bb1c68ee6f3ba4a13
#
_cell.length_a   1.000
_cell.length_b   1.000
_cell.length_c   1.000
_cell.angle_alpha   90.00
_cell.angle_beta   90.00
_cell.angle_gamma   90.00
#
_symmetry.space_group_name_H-M   'P 1'
#
loop_
_entity.id
_entity.type
_entity.pdbx_description
1 polymer ?
#
loop_
_entity_poly.entity_id
_entity_poly.type
_entity_poly.pdbx_seq_one_letter_code
_entity_poly.pdbx_strand_id
1 'polypeptide(L)'
;MWFFNSSKHLPESGLLDGLTDCHCHLLPDVDDGVKSLPETLRILQQYEAWGIREVWLTPHIMEDYPNTTNELRRRFQALVEAYRQTSNSHPITLHLGSENMLDALFIQRLANDDLLPMLDGRHLLVETSYFNPPVGFHDILRRIRDKGYVPVLAHPERYHYMERKDYQDFKSLGIRLQLNLLSIFGHYGENAQKKALELLKAGAYDYVGTDLHSERALELIKRQKVKSSLIRLLRPLI
;
A
#
# COMPACT_ATOMS: atom_id res chain seq x y z
N MET A 1 8.88 -33.44 -20.81
CA MET A 1 8.15 -32.20 -21.14
C MET A 1 8.89 -31.04 -20.45
N TRP A 2 9.66 -30.26 -21.20
CA TRP A 2 10.43 -29.14 -20.65
C TRP A 2 9.46 -27.99 -20.39
N PHE A 3 9.11 -27.75 -19.14
CA PHE A 3 8.41 -26.53 -18.76
C PHE A 3 9.41 -25.36 -18.83
N PHE A 4 9.39 -24.66 -19.94
CA PHE A 4 10.05 -23.36 -20.01
C PHE A 4 9.41 -22.46 -18.94
N ASN A 5 10.17 -22.18 -17.91
CA ASN A 5 9.79 -21.26 -16.84
C ASN A 5 9.95 -19.82 -17.41
N SER A 6 9.08 -19.47 -18.37
CA SER A 6 9.14 -18.18 -19.03
C SER A 6 8.77 -17.09 -18.02
N SER A 7 9.67 -16.17 -17.81
CA SER A 7 9.38 -14.93 -17.08
C SER A 7 8.87 -13.89 -18.07
N LYS A 8 7.81 -13.16 -17.70
CA LYS A 8 7.28 -12.02 -18.45
C LYS A 8 7.54 -10.74 -17.67
N HIS A 9 7.57 -9.60 -18.34
CA HIS A 9 7.50 -8.34 -17.63
C HIS A 9 6.20 -8.25 -16.84
N LEU A 10 6.26 -7.63 -15.66
CA LEU A 10 5.14 -7.62 -14.72
C LEU A 10 3.85 -7.08 -15.36
N PRO A 11 3.84 -5.96 -16.09
CA PRO A 11 2.64 -5.50 -16.80
C PRO A 11 2.11 -6.49 -17.85
N GLU A 12 3.02 -7.15 -18.57
CA GLU A 12 2.67 -8.11 -19.64
C GLU A 12 2.21 -9.48 -19.10
N SER A 13 2.35 -9.69 -17.80
CA SER A 13 2.01 -10.96 -17.14
C SER A 13 0.51 -11.14 -16.92
N GLY A 14 -0.27 -10.07 -17.04
CA GLY A 14 -1.69 -10.00 -16.67
C GLY A 14 -1.91 -10.03 -15.15
N LEU A 15 -0.85 -9.85 -14.34
CA LEU A 15 -0.99 -9.85 -12.89
C LEU A 15 -1.62 -8.55 -12.39
N LEU A 16 -1.36 -7.43 -13.06
CA LEU A 16 -1.89 -6.12 -12.67
C LEU A 16 -3.33 -5.87 -13.16
N ASP A 17 -3.83 -6.72 -14.06
CA ASP A 17 -5.19 -6.59 -14.56
C ASP A 17 -6.20 -6.97 -13.48
N GLY A 18 -7.06 -6.02 -13.12
CA GLY A 18 -8.03 -6.11 -12.03
C GLY A 18 -7.47 -5.74 -10.65
N LEU A 19 -6.18 -5.39 -10.54
CA LEU A 19 -5.57 -5.04 -9.27
C LEU A 19 -6.29 -3.86 -8.60
N THR A 20 -6.53 -4.01 -7.29
CA THR A 20 -6.76 -2.91 -6.36
C THR A 20 -5.44 -2.55 -5.68
N ASP A 21 -4.85 -1.39 -6.03
CA ASP A 21 -3.66 -0.87 -5.34
C ASP A 21 -4.09 -0.25 -4.00
N CYS A 22 -3.85 -0.96 -2.91
CA CYS A 22 -4.30 -0.53 -1.58
C CYS A 22 -3.38 0.48 -0.89
N HIS A 23 -2.25 0.85 -1.52
CA HIS A 23 -1.26 1.73 -0.88
C HIS A 23 -0.41 2.43 -1.92
N CYS A 24 -0.57 3.75 -2.05
CA CYS A 24 0.29 4.59 -2.89
C CYS A 24 0.22 6.07 -2.47
N HIS A 25 1.29 6.82 -2.83
CA HIS A 25 1.46 8.24 -2.49
C HIS A 25 1.29 9.12 -3.74
N LEU A 26 0.12 8.95 -4.40
CA LEU A 26 -0.20 9.65 -5.65
C LEU A 26 -1.02 10.94 -5.46
N LEU A 27 -1.35 11.32 -4.22
CA LEU A 27 -1.96 12.63 -3.95
C LEU A 27 -0.86 13.71 -4.00
N PRO A 28 -0.91 14.68 -4.97
CA PRO A 28 0.24 15.51 -5.23
C PRO A 28 0.54 16.52 -4.09
N ASP A 29 1.83 16.68 -3.79
CA ASP A 29 2.38 17.72 -2.91
C ASP A 29 1.80 17.74 -1.49
N VAL A 30 1.59 16.55 -0.89
CA VAL A 30 1.11 16.41 0.49
C VAL A 30 2.11 15.70 1.41
N ASP A 31 3.01 14.90 0.84
CA ASP A 31 4.02 14.11 1.54
C ASP A 31 5.29 13.95 0.68
N ASP A 32 6.09 12.91 0.90
CA ASP A 32 7.26 12.57 0.09
C ASP A 32 6.92 11.86 -1.24
N GLY A 33 5.66 11.60 -1.51
CA GLY A 33 5.17 11.06 -2.78
C GLY A 33 5.29 12.02 -3.95
N VAL A 34 4.43 11.88 -4.95
CA VAL A 34 4.44 12.69 -6.18
C VAL A 34 4.30 14.19 -5.88
N LYS A 35 4.99 15.03 -6.67
CA LYS A 35 5.07 16.48 -6.40
C LYS A 35 4.12 17.32 -7.26
N SER A 36 3.50 16.74 -8.28
CA SER A 36 2.66 17.51 -9.18
C SER A 36 1.48 16.71 -9.74
N LEU A 37 0.38 17.42 -10.00
CA LEU A 37 -0.81 16.84 -10.65
C LEU A 37 -0.48 16.20 -12.01
N PRO A 38 0.31 16.81 -12.91
CA PRO A 38 0.66 16.16 -14.16
C PRO A 38 1.39 14.83 -13.99
N GLU A 39 2.25 14.69 -12.98
CA GLU A 39 2.92 13.41 -12.66
C GLU A 39 1.91 12.36 -12.22
N THR A 40 1.01 12.69 -11.29
CA THR A 40 -0.07 11.79 -10.88
C THR A 40 -0.90 11.30 -12.07
N LEU A 41 -1.32 12.21 -12.94
CA LEU A 41 -2.15 11.86 -14.10
C LEU A 41 -1.42 10.93 -15.08
N ARG A 42 -0.12 11.11 -15.31
CA ARG A 42 0.68 10.18 -16.15
C ARG A 42 0.80 8.80 -15.50
N ILE A 43 0.99 8.73 -14.18
CA ILE A 43 1.04 7.46 -13.46
C ILE A 43 -0.32 6.74 -13.54
N LEU A 44 -1.42 7.44 -13.29
CA LEU A 44 -2.77 6.86 -13.40
C LEU A 44 -3.07 6.38 -14.83
N GLN A 45 -2.66 7.12 -15.84
CA GLN A 45 -2.80 6.69 -17.24
C GLN A 45 -2.01 5.39 -17.51
N GLN A 46 -0.82 5.25 -16.94
CA GLN A 46 -0.06 4.01 -17.06
C GLN A 46 -0.72 2.85 -16.29
N TYR A 47 -1.29 3.12 -15.13
CA TYR A 47 -2.06 2.15 -14.34
C TYR A 47 -3.29 1.63 -15.12
N GLU A 48 -4.02 2.52 -15.79
CA GLU A 48 -5.11 2.14 -16.70
C GLU A 48 -4.64 1.20 -17.81
N ALA A 49 -3.52 1.54 -18.45
CA ALA A 49 -2.92 0.71 -19.48
C ALA A 49 -2.50 -0.68 -18.98
N TRP A 50 -2.23 -0.84 -17.68
CA TRP A 50 -1.94 -2.11 -17.04
C TRP A 50 -3.18 -2.86 -16.54
N GLY A 51 -4.36 -2.25 -16.65
CA GLY A 51 -5.62 -2.83 -16.23
C GLY A 51 -5.92 -2.72 -14.74
N ILE A 52 -5.19 -1.88 -13.99
CA ILE A 52 -5.49 -1.58 -12.57
C ILE A 52 -6.87 -0.92 -12.49
N ARG A 53 -7.72 -1.34 -11.56
CA ARG A 53 -9.12 -0.92 -11.48
C ARG A 53 -9.42 0.05 -10.34
N GLU A 54 -8.76 -0.13 -9.22
CA GLU A 54 -8.97 0.68 -8.04
C GLU A 54 -7.64 1.12 -7.45
N VAL A 55 -7.59 2.35 -6.94
CA VAL A 55 -6.39 2.91 -6.31
C VAL A 55 -6.78 3.66 -5.04
N TRP A 56 -6.22 3.23 -3.93
CA TRP A 56 -6.29 3.93 -2.66
C TRP A 56 -5.07 4.85 -2.52
N LEU A 57 -5.32 6.15 -2.61
CA LEU A 57 -4.32 7.15 -2.31
C LEU A 57 -4.22 7.26 -0.78
N THR A 58 -3.06 6.90 -0.26
CA THR A 58 -2.81 6.79 1.18
C THR A 58 -1.65 7.69 1.62
N PRO A 59 -1.76 9.02 1.44
CA PRO A 59 -0.71 9.93 1.85
C PRO A 59 -0.38 9.76 3.33
N HIS A 60 0.87 10.05 3.70
CA HIS A 60 1.30 10.02 5.08
C HIS A 60 0.52 11.00 5.96
N ILE A 61 0.16 10.52 7.15
CA ILE A 61 -0.21 11.33 8.30
C ILE A 61 0.72 10.94 9.46
N MET A 62 1.66 11.81 9.76
CA MET A 62 2.68 11.62 10.81
C MET A 62 3.19 13.00 11.28
N GLU A 63 4.00 13.02 12.35
CA GLU A 63 4.55 14.26 12.88
C GLU A 63 5.36 15.05 11.84
N ASP A 64 6.09 14.36 10.93
CA ASP A 64 6.84 14.99 9.84
C ASP A 64 5.95 15.50 8.68
N TYR A 65 4.78 14.87 8.50
CA TYR A 65 3.74 15.24 7.53
C TYR A 65 2.39 15.37 8.25
N PRO A 66 2.18 16.46 9.00
CA PRO A 66 0.99 16.63 9.86
C PRO A 66 -0.25 17.03 9.05
N ASN A 67 -0.51 16.30 7.98
CA ASN A 67 -1.66 16.50 7.10
C ASN A 67 -2.97 16.43 7.88
N THR A 68 -3.91 17.32 7.58
CA THR A 68 -5.27 17.23 8.13
C THR A 68 -6.18 16.46 7.19
N THR A 69 -7.14 15.71 7.75
CA THR A 69 -8.11 14.95 6.96
C THR A 69 -8.93 15.86 6.03
N ASN A 70 -9.25 17.08 6.47
CA ASN A 70 -10.00 18.05 5.66
C ASN A 70 -9.19 18.52 4.45
N GLU A 71 -7.91 18.84 4.63
CA GLU A 71 -7.04 19.26 3.52
C GLU A 71 -6.83 18.11 2.53
N LEU A 72 -6.57 16.90 3.02
CA LEU A 72 -6.43 15.72 2.15
C LEU A 72 -7.71 15.47 1.34
N ARG A 73 -8.89 15.57 1.95
CA ARG A 73 -10.18 15.45 1.24
C ARG A 73 -10.34 16.51 0.16
N ARG A 74 -10.00 17.76 0.46
CA ARG A 74 -10.08 18.87 -0.51
C ARG A 74 -9.16 18.63 -1.71
N ARG A 75 -7.89 18.23 -1.47
CA ARG A 75 -6.91 17.93 -2.53
C ARG A 75 -7.33 16.70 -3.33
N PHE A 76 -7.85 15.69 -2.68
CA PHE A 76 -8.38 14.50 -3.35
C PHE A 76 -9.53 14.82 -4.30
N GLN A 77 -10.49 15.66 -3.88
CA GLN A 77 -11.58 16.10 -4.75
C GLN A 77 -11.06 16.84 -5.99
N ALA A 78 -10.05 17.72 -5.82
CA ALA A 78 -9.43 18.42 -6.93
C ALA A 78 -8.72 17.45 -7.90
N LEU A 79 -8.04 16.42 -7.39
CA LEU A 79 -7.42 15.38 -8.21
C LEU A 79 -8.49 14.58 -8.98
N VAL A 80 -9.55 14.15 -8.32
CA VAL A 80 -10.65 13.38 -8.96
C VAL A 80 -11.27 14.18 -10.09
N GLU A 81 -11.51 15.48 -9.90
CA GLU A 81 -12.07 16.34 -10.94
C GLU A 81 -11.11 16.47 -12.13
N ALA A 82 -9.82 16.70 -11.87
CA ALA A 82 -8.81 16.78 -12.93
C ALA A 82 -8.67 15.44 -13.67
N TYR A 83 -8.71 14.31 -12.97
CA TYR A 83 -8.64 12.98 -13.56
C TYR A 83 -9.84 12.69 -14.46
N ARG A 84 -11.05 13.08 -14.05
CA ARG A 84 -12.27 12.93 -14.87
C ARG A 84 -12.22 13.70 -16.19
N GLN A 85 -11.45 14.77 -16.25
CA GLN A 85 -11.25 15.55 -17.48
C GLN A 85 -10.26 14.89 -18.44
N THR A 86 -9.49 13.88 -17.98
CA THR A 86 -8.69 13.06 -18.89
C THR A 86 -9.60 12.08 -19.62
N SER A 87 -9.38 11.93 -20.94
CA SER A 87 -10.21 11.04 -21.75
C SER A 87 -9.76 9.59 -21.59
N ASN A 88 -10.50 8.79 -20.79
CA ASN A 88 -10.14 7.42 -20.46
C ASN A 88 -11.24 6.45 -20.86
N SER A 89 -10.87 5.38 -21.56
CA SER A 89 -11.80 4.31 -21.93
C SER A 89 -12.16 3.38 -20.76
N HIS A 90 -11.29 3.28 -19.77
CA HIS A 90 -11.44 2.43 -18.60
C HIS A 90 -10.91 3.14 -17.33
N PRO A 91 -11.67 4.12 -16.82
CA PRO A 91 -11.20 4.93 -15.69
C PRO A 91 -11.01 4.10 -14.43
N ILE A 92 -9.95 4.42 -13.68
CA ILE A 92 -9.68 3.86 -12.37
C ILE A 92 -10.64 4.49 -11.35
N THR A 93 -11.17 3.68 -10.45
CA THR A 93 -11.86 4.19 -9.27
C THR A 93 -10.83 4.66 -8.25
N LEU A 94 -10.83 5.95 -7.95
CA LEU A 94 -9.93 6.54 -6.95
C LEU A 94 -10.62 6.63 -5.60
N HIS A 95 -9.87 6.26 -4.56
CA HIS A 95 -10.29 6.33 -3.16
C HIS A 95 -9.24 7.09 -2.35
N LEU A 96 -9.65 7.67 -1.23
CA LEU A 96 -8.77 8.33 -0.28
C LEU A 96 -8.73 7.54 1.03
N GLY A 97 -7.55 7.20 1.46
CA GLY A 97 -7.19 6.72 2.78
C GLY A 97 -6.04 7.55 3.35
N SER A 98 -5.33 7.01 4.33
CA SER A 98 -4.05 7.54 4.80
C SER A 98 -3.17 6.41 5.31
N GLU A 99 -1.86 6.53 5.11
CA GLU A 99 -0.88 5.76 5.84
C GLU A 99 -0.51 6.53 7.11
N ASN A 100 -0.74 5.91 8.25
CA ASN A 100 -0.60 6.55 9.54
C ASN A 100 0.63 6.00 10.26
N MET A 101 1.63 6.84 10.55
CA MET A 101 2.69 6.48 11.47
C MET A 101 2.11 6.34 12.88
N LEU A 102 2.46 5.26 13.58
CA LEU A 102 2.01 5.04 14.97
C LEU A 102 2.82 5.91 15.96
N ASP A 103 2.73 7.23 15.82
CA ASP A 103 3.39 8.26 16.61
C ASP A 103 2.42 8.96 17.60
N ALA A 104 2.85 10.04 18.24
CA ALA A 104 2.02 10.80 19.18
C ALA A 104 0.85 11.51 18.48
N LEU A 105 1.05 11.98 17.24
CA LEU A 105 -0.01 12.59 16.43
C LEU A 105 -1.12 11.57 16.16
N PHE A 106 -0.76 10.34 15.76
CA PHE A 106 -1.75 9.28 15.54
C PHE A 106 -2.59 8.99 16.78
N ILE A 107 -1.96 8.92 17.96
CA ILE A 107 -2.69 8.67 19.22
C ILE A 107 -3.74 9.73 19.51
N GLN A 108 -3.42 11.01 19.24
CA GLN A 108 -4.37 12.13 19.40
C GLN A 108 -5.52 12.01 18.39
N ARG A 109 -5.20 11.70 17.13
CA ARG A 109 -6.20 11.55 16.06
C ARG A 109 -7.13 10.36 16.29
N LEU A 110 -6.57 9.24 16.73
CA LEU A 110 -7.36 8.07 17.10
C LEU A 110 -8.33 8.40 18.25
N ALA A 111 -7.91 9.20 19.24
CA ALA A 111 -8.77 9.61 20.34
C ALA A 111 -9.97 10.46 19.85
N ASN A 112 -9.75 11.32 18.84
CA ASN A 112 -10.70 12.28 18.31
C ASN A 112 -11.50 11.75 17.10
N ASP A 113 -11.31 10.51 16.67
CA ASP A 113 -11.88 9.93 15.43
C ASP A 113 -11.57 10.75 14.16
N ASP A 114 -10.44 11.49 14.15
CA ASP A 114 -9.98 12.24 12.99
C ASP A 114 -9.07 11.37 12.11
N LEU A 115 -9.69 10.45 11.37
CA LEU A 115 -9.02 9.40 10.61
C LEU A 115 -9.59 9.30 9.18
N LEU A 116 -8.83 8.69 8.27
CA LEU A 116 -9.22 8.34 6.90
C LEU A 116 -9.16 6.81 6.72
N PRO A 117 -10.20 6.09 7.17
CA PRO A 117 -10.25 4.64 6.99
C PRO A 117 -10.47 4.27 5.54
N MET A 118 -9.96 3.09 5.15
CA MET A 118 -10.04 2.54 3.80
C MET A 118 -11.09 1.43 3.68
N LEU A 119 -11.27 0.94 2.45
CA LEU A 119 -12.10 -0.21 2.07
C LEU A 119 -13.56 -0.03 2.52
N ASP A 120 -14.01 -0.82 3.47
CA ASP A 120 -15.37 -0.76 4.03
C ASP A 120 -15.57 0.36 5.08
N GLY A 121 -14.66 1.32 5.13
CA GLY A 121 -14.69 2.43 6.10
C GLY A 121 -14.18 2.06 7.49
N ARG A 122 -13.54 0.90 7.66
CA ARG A 122 -13.03 0.43 8.97
C ARG A 122 -11.54 0.09 8.98
N HIS A 123 -10.90 -0.07 7.82
CA HIS A 123 -9.51 -0.45 7.74
C HIS A 123 -8.60 0.78 7.86
N LEU A 124 -7.66 0.75 8.79
CA LEU A 124 -6.66 1.80 8.98
C LEU A 124 -5.29 1.27 8.59
N LEU A 125 -4.71 1.82 7.52
CA LEU A 125 -3.34 1.54 7.13
C LEU A 125 -2.41 2.25 8.12
N VAL A 126 -1.55 1.47 8.76
CA VAL A 126 -0.64 1.95 9.80
C VAL A 126 0.77 1.45 9.54
N GLU A 127 1.75 2.28 9.87
CA GLU A 127 3.16 1.94 9.78
C GLU A 127 3.92 2.28 11.06
N THR A 128 5.15 1.78 11.17
CA THR A 128 6.08 2.06 12.26
C THR A 128 7.48 2.34 11.72
N SER A 129 8.40 2.76 12.58
CA SER A 129 9.82 2.78 12.22
C SER A 129 10.28 1.38 11.76
N TYR A 130 11.14 1.34 10.75
CA TYR A 130 11.69 0.08 10.22
C TYR A 130 12.62 -0.62 11.22
N PHE A 131 13.19 0.11 12.17
CA PHE A 131 14.22 -0.40 13.07
C PHE A 131 13.70 -0.82 14.43
N ASN A 132 12.69 -0.11 14.96
CA ASN A 132 12.17 -0.36 16.29
C ASN A 132 10.65 -0.19 16.34
N PRO A 133 9.92 -1.03 17.08
CA PRO A 133 8.50 -0.81 17.30
C PRO A 133 8.28 0.44 18.17
N PRO A 134 7.14 1.14 18.01
CA PRO A 134 6.78 2.21 18.92
C PRO A 134 6.55 1.67 20.34
N VAL A 135 6.75 2.52 21.33
CA VAL A 135 6.44 2.16 22.72
C VAL A 135 4.95 1.81 22.85
N GLY A 136 4.67 0.65 23.41
CA GLY A 136 3.28 0.18 23.55
C GLY A 136 2.63 -0.28 22.25
N PHE A 137 3.38 -0.75 21.27
CA PHE A 137 2.89 -1.13 19.93
C PHE A 137 1.63 -2.01 19.96
N HIS A 138 1.66 -3.10 20.74
CA HIS A 138 0.49 -3.97 20.88
C HIS A 138 -0.71 -3.27 21.52
N ASP A 139 -0.47 -2.36 22.46
CA ASP A 139 -1.53 -1.56 23.06
C ASP A 139 -2.16 -0.58 22.06
N ILE A 140 -1.36 0.06 21.22
CA ILE A 140 -1.85 0.92 20.16
C ILE A 140 -2.74 0.13 19.20
N LEU A 141 -2.29 -1.03 18.72
CA LEU A 141 -3.09 -1.89 17.84
C LEU A 141 -4.39 -2.37 18.51
N ARG A 142 -4.36 -2.67 19.81
CA ARG A 142 -5.56 -3.00 20.57
C ARG A 142 -6.52 -1.80 20.61
N ARG A 143 -6.06 -0.59 20.93
CA ARG A 143 -6.88 0.64 20.98
C ARG A 143 -7.54 0.95 19.63
N ILE A 144 -6.86 0.71 18.50
CA ILE A 144 -7.47 0.82 17.16
C ILE A 144 -8.67 -0.13 17.05
N ARG A 145 -8.51 -1.38 17.47
CA ARG A 145 -9.57 -2.39 17.42
C ARG A 145 -10.72 -2.10 18.40
N ASP A 146 -10.41 -1.63 19.60
CA ASP A 146 -11.41 -1.26 20.61
C ASP A 146 -12.32 -0.12 20.13
N LYS A 147 -11.82 0.72 19.20
CA LYS A 147 -12.61 1.74 18.50
C LYS A 147 -13.41 1.20 17.31
N GLY A 148 -13.33 -0.09 17.01
CA GLY A 148 -14.06 -0.74 15.89
C GLY A 148 -13.33 -0.72 14.57
N TYR A 149 -12.08 -0.25 14.51
CA TYR A 149 -11.27 -0.29 13.31
C TYR A 149 -10.47 -1.59 13.17
N VAL A 150 -10.08 -1.91 11.96
CA VAL A 150 -9.22 -3.03 11.60
C VAL A 150 -7.84 -2.48 11.25
N PRO A 151 -6.79 -2.70 12.06
CA PRO A 151 -5.44 -2.30 11.69
C PRO A 151 -4.97 -3.08 10.47
N VAL A 152 -4.42 -2.39 9.48
CA VAL A 152 -3.70 -2.95 8.33
C VAL A 152 -2.24 -2.51 8.46
N LEU A 153 -1.36 -3.45 8.77
CA LEU A 153 0.07 -3.14 8.88
C LEU A 153 0.67 -3.03 7.49
N ALA A 154 1.15 -1.85 7.14
CA ALA A 154 1.80 -1.56 5.88
C ALA A 154 3.14 -2.29 5.80
N HIS A 155 3.46 -2.87 4.64
CA HIS A 155 4.76 -3.47 4.29
C HIS A 155 5.53 -4.12 5.46
N PRO A 156 4.91 -5.06 6.23
CA PRO A 156 5.48 -5.63 7.45
C PRO A 156 6.80 -6.37 7.20
N GLU A 157 7.08 -6.78 5.97
CA GLU A 157 8.34 -7.38 5.56
C GLU A 157 9.55 -6.43 5.67
N ARG A 158 9.33 -5.10 5.70
CA ARG A 158 10.38 -4.08 5.79
C ARG A 158 10.84 -3.84 7.23
N TYR A 159 10.09 -4.27 8.23
CA TYR A 159 10.46 -4.05 9.63
C TYR A 159 11.55 -5.03 10.08
N HIS A 160 12.72 -4.50 10.47
CA HIS A 160 13.89 -5.31 10.83
C HIS A 160 13.67 -6.13 12.11
N TYR A 161 12.92 -5.60 13.05
CA TYR A 161 12.68 -6.20 14.36
C TYR A 161 11.60 -7.28 14.36
N MET A 162 10.77 -7.40 13.32
CA MET A 162 9.70 -8.39 13.27
C MET A 162 10.21 -9.76 12.83
N GLU A 163 9.75 -10.76 13.53
CA GLU A 163 10.01 -12.16 13.25
C GLU A 163 8.73 -12.91 12.86
N ARG A 164 8.88 -14.15 12.42
CA ARG A 164 7.76 -14.98 11.97
C ARG A 164 6.64 -15.10 13.00
N LYS A 165 6.98 -15.15 14.28
CA LYS A 165 6.01 -15.26 15.38
C LYS A 165 5.12 -14.02 15.46
N ASP A 166 5.69 -12.82 15.28
CA ASP A 166 4.94 -11.56 15.37
C ASP A 166 3.83 -11.51 14.33
N TYR A 167 4.11 -11.93 13.09
CA TYR A 167 3.08 -11.99 12.03
C TYR A 167 1.96 -12.96 12.34
N GLN A 168 2.26 -14.12 12.94
CA GLN A 168 1.26 -15.10 13.37
C GLN A 168 0.39 -14.54 14.50
N ASP A 169 1.00 -13.88 15.46
CA ASP A 169 0.31 -13.24 16.58
C ASP A 169 -0.62 -12.12 16.07
N PHE A 170 -0.16 -11.26 15.15
CA PHE A 170 -0.99 -10.23 14.53
C PHE A 170 -2.18 -10.80 13.78
N LYS A 171 -1.99 -11.83 12.98
CA LYS A 171 -3.09 -12.49 12.27
C LYS A 171 -4.12 -13.07 13.24
N SER A 172 -3.68 -13.70 14.34
CA SER A 172 -4.57 -14.25 15.39
C SER A 172 -5.39 -13.14 16.08
N LEU A 173 -4.83 -11.93 16.16
CA LEU A 173 -5.48 -10.75 16.70
C LEU A 173 -6.36 -10.02 15.68
N GLY A 174 -6.52 -10.53 14.45
CA GLY A 174 -7.33 -9.91 13.40
C GLY A 174 -6.69 -8.69 12.74
N ILE A 175 -5.38 -8.48 12.95
CA ILE A 175 -4.61 -7.45 12.25
C ILE A 175 -4.33 -7.94 10.83
N ARG A 176 -4.52 -7.09 9.83
CA ARG A 176 -4.29 -7.36 8.43
C ARG A 176 -2.88 -6.96 8.02
N LEU A 177 -2.34 -7.65 7.01
CA LEU A 177 -1.00 -7.39 6.50
C LEU A 177 -1.07 -6.98 5.02
N GLN A 178 -0.43 -5.86 4.68
CA GLN A 178 -0.34 -5.38 3.30
C GLN A 178 1.07 -5.60 2.75
N LEU A 179 1.20 -6.35 1.67
CA LEU A 179 2.44 -6.58 0.94
C LEU A 179 2.81 -5.35 0.10
N ASN A 180 4.05 -4.87 0.21
CA ASN A 180 4.59 -3.96 -0.79
C ASN A 180 5.07 -4.76 -2.01
N LEU A 181 4.51 -4.44 -3.18
CA LEU A 181 4.76 -5.19 -4.41
C LEU A 181 6.25 -5.26 -4.79
N LEU A 182 7.00 -4.17 -4.62
CA LEU A 182 8.42 -4.12 -4.96
C LEU A 182 9.33 -4.87 -3.97
N SER A 183 8.85 -5.20 -2.78
CA SER A 183 9.60 -6.02 -1.81
C SER A 183 9.93 -7.41 -2.35
N ILE A 184 9.00 -8.03 -3.09
CA ILE A 184 9.23 -9.37 -3.67
C ILE A 184 10.31 -9.41 -4.75
N PHE A 185 10.65 -8.25 -5.31
CA PHE A 185 11.70 -8.08 -6.31
C PHE A 185 13.03 -7.58 -5.72
N GLY A 186 13.12 -7.43 -4.39
CA GLY A 186 14.35 -7.07 -3.69
C GLY A 186 14.65 -5.56 -3.68
N HIS A 187 13.69 -4.71 -4.06
CA HIS A 187 13.93 -3.26 -4.09
C HIS A 187 14.30 -2.67 -2.72
N TYR A 188 13.81 -3.27 -1.64
CA TYR A 188 14.08 -2.86 -0.26
C TYR A 188 15.12 -3.74 0.45
N GLY A 189 15.96 -4.44 -0.33
CA GLY A 189 17.04 -5.29 0.16
C GLY A 189 16.65 -6.77 0.35
N GLU A 190 17.67 -7.60 0.50
CA GLU A 190 17.52 -9.08 0.54
C GLU A 190 16.67 -9.55 1.73
N ASN A 191 16.79 -8.90 2.88
CA ASN A 191 16.04 -9.29 4.08
C ASN A 191 14.53 -9.06 3.88
N ALA A 192 14.14 -7.88 3.37
CA ALA A 192 12.74 -7.58 3.05
C ALA A 192 12.20 -8.54 1.98
N GLN A 193 12.97 -8.82 0.93
CA GLN A 193 12.60 -9.77 -0.11
C GLN A 193 12.36 -11.18 0.46
N LYS A 194 13.27 -11.66 1.29
CA LYS A 194 13.14 -12.99 1.92
C LYS A 194 11.86 -13.08 2.76
N LYS A 195 11.65 -12.09 3.66
CA LYS A 195 10.44 -12.02 4.48
C LYS A 195 9.16 -11.93 3.62
N ALA A 196 9.16 -11.06 2.58
CA ALA A 196 8.02 -10.93 1.66
C ALA A 196 7.65 -12.26 1.01
N LEU A 197 8.63 -13.00 0.48
CA LEU A 197 8.41 -14.28 -0.16
C LEU A 197 7.98 -15.39 0.83
N GLU A 198 8.49 -15.37 2.05
CA GLU A 198 8.08 -16.32 3.11
C GLU A 198 6.64 -16.07 3.54
N LEU A 199 6.26 -14.82 3.81
CA LEU A 199 4.90 -14.43 4.19
C LEU A 199 3.90 -14.69 3.05
N LEU A 200 4.29 -14.40 1.81
CA LEU A 200 3.46 -14.68 0.64
C LEU A 200 3.19 -16.17 0.47
N LYS A 201 4.21 -17.02 0.60
CA LYS A 201 4.05 -18.49 0.56
C LYS A 201 3.19 -19.03 1.70
N ALA A 202 3.22 -18.37 2.86
CA ALA A 202 2.39 -18.72 4.00
C ALA A 202 0.94 -18.22 3.89
N GLY A 203 0.59 -17.45 2.83
CA GLY A 203 -0.74 -16.83 2.68
C GLY A 203 -1.04 -15.82 3.78
N ALA A 204 -0.02 -15.14 4.31
CA ALA A 204 -0.17 -14.24 5.44
C ALA A 204 -0.72 -12.87 5.07
N TYR A 205 -0.50 -12.42 3.83
CA TYR A 205 -0.98 -11.13 3.37
C TYR A 205 -2.47 -11.13 3.06
N ASP A 206 -3.11 -10.01 3.31
CA ASP A 206 -4.52 -9.75 3.01
C ASP A 206 -4.66 -8.79 1.81
N TYR A 207 -3.69 -7.88 1.63
CA TYR A 207 -3.70 -6.83 0.62
C TYR A 207 -2.35 -6.69 -0.06
N VAL A 208 -2.35 -6.08 -1.23
CA VAL A 208 -1.13 -5.64 -1.93
C VAL A 208 -1.23 -4.15 -2.24
N GLY A 209 -0.12 -3.45 -2.14
CA GLY A 209 0.02 -2.05 -2.54
C GLY A 209 1.34 -1.85 -3.26
N THR A 210 1.40 -0.84 -4.09
CA THR A 210 2.64 -0.50 -4.80
C THR A 210 3.58 0.34 -3.96
N ASP A 211 3.02 1.08 -3.00
CA ASP A 211 3.75 2.09 -2.21
C ASP A 211 4.50 3.07 -3.15
N LEU A 212 3.81 3.45 -4.24
CA LEU A 212 4.42 4.21 -5.33
C LEU A 212 4.46 5.69 -4.99
N HIS A 213 5.69 6.25 -5.02
CA HIS A 213 5.97 7.65 -4.68
C HIS A 213 6.37 8.51 -5.89
N SER A 214 6.63 7.93 -7.06
CA SER A 214 7.14 8.68 -8.21
C SER A 214 7.07 7.89 -9.51
N GLU A 215 7.19 8.59 -10.65
CA GLU A 215 7.38 7.94 -11.96
C GLU A 215 8.62 7.03 -12.01
N ARG A 216 9.66 7.32 -11.21
CA ARG A 216 10.84 6.45 -11.11
C ARG A 216 10.46 5.08 -10.52
N ALA A 217 9.63 5.04 -9.49
CA ALA A 217 9.13 3.80 -8.90
C ALA A 217 8.21 3.04 -9.89
N LEU A 218 7.42 3.76 -10.69
CA LEU A 218 6.63 3.18 -11.77
C LEU A 218 7.51 2.45 -12.81
N GLU A 219 8.62 3.06 -13.22
CA GLU A 219 9.57 2.44 -14.14
C GLU A 219 10.26 1.21 -13.53
N LEU A 220 10.43 1.16 -12.21
CA LEU A 220 10.92 -0.05 -11.53
C LEU A 220 9.90 -1.18 -11.63
N ILE A 221 8.62 -0.92 -11.39
CA ILE A 221 7.55 -1.91 -11.55
C ILE A 221 7.54 -2.46 -12.99
N LYS A 222 7.60 -1.58 -13.98
CA LYS A 222 7.58 -1.92 -15.40
C LYS A 222 8.69 -2.87 -15.82
N ARG A 223 9.88 -2.72 -15.23
CA ARG A 223 11.07 -3.54 -15.56
C ARG A 223 11.10 -4.89 -14.85
N GLN A 224 10.25 -5.10 -13.83
CA GLN A 224 10.25 -6.36 -13.11
C GLN A 224 9.81 -7.53 -13.99
N LYS A 225 10.45 -8.67 -13.80
CA LYS A 225 10.07 -9.91 -14.46
C LYS A 225 9.51 -10.89 -13.45
N VAL A 226 8.38 -11.46 -13.77
CA VAL A 226 7.64 -12.38 -12.89
C VAL A 226 7.53 -13.77 -13.53
N LYS A 227 7.76 -14.80 -12.71
CA LYS A 227 7.58 -16.21 -13.09
C LYS A 227 6.15 -16.64 -12.81
N SER A 228 5.65 -17.61 -13.58
CA SER A 228 4.29 -18.16 -13.39
C SER A 228 4.01 -18.69 -11.98
N SER A 229 5.03 -19.20 -11.28
CA SER A 229 4.89 -19.64 -9.87
C SER A 229 4.57 -18.48 -8.93
N LEU A 230 5.20 -17.31 -9.14
CA LEU A 230 4.98 -16.11 -8.33
C LEU A 230 3.63 -15.48 -8.65
N ILE A 231 3.21 -15.48 -9.93
CA ILE A 231 1.88 -15.03 -10.35
C ILE A 231 0.79 -15.79 -9.60
N ARG A 232 0.92 -17.11 -9.47
CA ARG A 232 -0.06 -17.94 -8.74
C ARG A 232 -0.15 -17.61 -7.26
N LEU A 233 0.95 -17.21 -6.64
CA LEU A 233 0.96 -16.81 -5.23
C LEU A 233 0.35 -15.42 -5.01
N LEU A 234 0.54 -14.50 -5.97
CA LEU A 234 0.03 -13.12 -5.88
C LEU A 234 -1.45 -13.00 -6.28
N ARG A 235 -1.92 -13.86 -7.19
CA ARG A 235 -3.28 -13.78 -7.74
C ARG A 235 -4.41 -13.70 -6.69
N PRO A 236 -4.34 -14.39 -5.52
CA PRO A 236 -5.36 -14.26 -4.49
C PRO A 236 -5.44 -12.89 -3.80
N LEU A 237 -4.43 -12.03 -3.98
CA LEU A 237 -4.35 -10.68 -3.39
C LEU A 237 -4.84 -9.58 -4.36
N ILE A 238 -5.16 -9.94 -5.62
CA ILE A 238 -5.55 -9.07 -6.74
C ILE A 238 -7.03 -9.37 -7.12
#